data_e4bea3d70d6790c89f8ac7e7af13da3f
#
_entry.id   e4bea3d70d6790c89f8ac7e7af13da3f
#
_cell.length_a   1.000
_cell.length_b   1.000
_cell.length_c   1.000
_cell.angle_alpha   90.00
_cell.angle_beta   90.00
_cell.angle_gamma   90.00
#
_symmetry.space_group_name_H-M   'P 1'
#
loop_
_entity.id
_entity.type
_entity.pdbx_description
1 polymer ?
#
loop_
_entity_poly.entity_id
_entity_poly.type
_entity_poly.pdbx_seq_one_letter_code
_entity_poly.pdbx_strand_id
1 'polypeptide(L)'
;QHQAVSIISAGWDPGTDSLIRAIMLAMTPEGQTYTDFGPGRSMGHTVAAKAIEGVKDAVSITIPIGEGKHQRDVYVQLEEGEDWQMVRQRIINDDYFAHDPINVIPVDSVQPFDTHGHGVLIQRQGVASGISNQQLSFSMTINNPALTAQVMVACARAAVRMKASQQYGAFTTIHIPPIYFLPLDEEQAIKTLV
;
A
#
# COMPACT_ATOMS: atom_id res chain seq x y z
N GLN A 1 -16.47 -12.92 -26.36
CA GLN A 1 -15.91 -11.92 -25.44
C GLN A 1 -16.78 -11.90 -24.18
N HIS A 2 -16.16 -12.05 -23.00
CA HIS A 2 -16.88 -12.04 -21.74
C HIS A 2 -17.23 -10.60 -21.38
N GLN A 3 -18.52 -10.31 -21.13
CA GLN A 3 -19.00 -9.02 -20.64
C GLN A 3 -18.74 -8.93 -19.12
N ALA A 4 -17.45 -8.85 -18.76
CA ALA A 4 -16.98 -8.80 -17.39
C ALA A 4 -16.17 -7.52 -17.13
N VAL A 5 -16.18 -7.08 -15.87
CA VAL A 5 -15.34 -6.00 -15.36
C VAL A 5 -14.34 -6.60 -14.37
N SER A 6 -13.07 -6.30 -14.55
CA SER A 6 -11.99 -6.65 -13.63
C SER A 6 -11.29 -5.38 -13.15
N ILE A 7 -11.12 -5.22 -11.85
CA ILE A 7 -10.34 -4.13 -11.26
C ILE A 7 -9.08 -4.73 -10.65
N ILE A 8 -7.92 -4.44 -11.23
CA ILE A 8 -6.65 -5.09 -10.93
C ILE A 8 -5.81 -4.38 -9.86
N SER A 9 -6.25 -3.25 -9.34
CA SER A 9 -5.58 -2.52 -8.26
C SER A 9 -6.59 -2.19 -7.15
N ALA A 10 -7.21 -3.23 -6.59
CA ALA A 10 -8.33 -3.12 -5.67
C ALA A 10 -7.89 -3.06 -4.20
N GLY A 11 -6.73 -2.46 -3.92
CA GLY A 11 -6.23 -2.20 -2.58
C GLY A 11 -6.07 -0.70 -2.31
N TRP A 12 -5.44 -0.36 -1.18
CA TRP A 12 -5.10 1.03 -0.94
C TRP A 12 -3.80 1.43 -1.67
N ASP A 13 -2.78 0.54 -1.76
CA ASP A 13 -1.61 0.73 -2.61
C ASP A 13 -1.10 -0.64 -3.15
N PRO A 14 -1.19 -0.87 -4.45
CA PRO A 14 -1.79 0.01 -5.47
C PRO A 14 -3.32 0.06 -5.40
N GLY A 15 -3.87 1.25 -5.62
CA GLY A 15 -5.32 1.47 -5.68
C GLY A 15 -5.73 2.90 -5.36
N THR A 16 -6.23 3.17 -4.13
CA THR A 16 -6.65 4.53 -3.77
C THR A 16 -5.48 5.51 -3.76
N ASP A 17 -4.30 5.10 -3.34
CA ASP A 17 -3.10 5.95 -3.38
C ASP A 17 -2.64 6.25 -4.81
N SER A 18 -2.87 5.31 -5.74
CA SER A 18 -2.63 5.55 -7.17
C SER A 18 -3.52 6.66 -7.71
N LEU A 19 -4.78 6.71 -7.26
CA LEU A 19 -5.71 7.79 -7.62
C LEU A 19 -5.25 9.14 -7.03
N ILE A 20 -4.81 9.17 -5.79
CA ILE A 20 -4.26 10.40 -5.16
C ILE A 20 -3.04 10.90 -5.93
N ARG A 21 -2.09 10.01 -6.28
CA ARG A 21 -0.91 10.38 -7.10
C ARG A 21 -1.31 10.93 -8.46
N ALA A 22 -2.33 10.34 -9.11
CA ALA A 22 -2.83 10.80 -10.40
C ALA A 22 -3.44 12.21 -10.31
N ILE A 23 -4.23 12.49 -9.27
CA ILE A 23 -4.81 13.81 -9.02
C ILE A 23 -3.70 14.84 -8.74
N MET A 24 -2.72 14.51 -7.90
CA MET A 24 -1.57 15.38 -7.62
C MET A 24 -0.77 15.69 -8.89
N LEU A 25 -0.55 14.68 -9.74
CA LEU A 25 0.14 14.85 -11.03
C LEU A 25 -0.65 15.76 -11.98
N ALA A 26 -1.98 15.63 -12.01
CA ALA A 26 -2.83 16.48 -12.84
C ALA A 26 -2.79 17.96 -12.42
N MET A 27 -2.69 18.23 -11.10
CA MET A 27 -2.60 19.60 -10.56
C MET A 27 -1.23 20.23 -10.77
N THR A 28 -0.17 19.42 -10.73
CA THR A 28 1.22 19.86 -10.85
C THR A 28 1.97 18.94 -11.84
N PRO A 29 1.77 19.10 -13.17
CA PRO A 29 2.25 18.15 -14.18
C PRO A 29 3.78 18.00 -14.21
N GLU A 30 4.53 19.03 -13.87
CA GLU A 30 5.98 18.98 -13.70
C GLU A 30 6.34 18.84 -12.23
N GLY A 31 7.32 17.99 -11.89
CA GLY A 31 7.79 17.81 -10.52
C GLY A 31 7.96 16.34 -10.13
N GLN A 32 8.14 16.11 -8.83
CA GLN A 32 8.43 14.79 -8.26
C GLN A 32 7.42 14.41 -7.19
N THR A 33 7.09 13.11 -7.14
CA THR A 33 6.25 12.54 -6.10
C THR A 33 7.06 11.51 -5.31
N TYR A 34 7.04 11.64 -4.00
CA TYR A 34 7.60 10.68 -3.05
C TYR A 34 6.46 10.00 -2.30
N THR A 35 6.61 8.72 -2.01
CA THR A 35 5.70 7.97 -1.15
C THR A 35 6.51 7.28 -0.07
N ASP A 36 6.36 7.76 1.15
CA ASP A 36 6.96 7.17 2.33
C ASP A 36 5.94 6.24 2.99
N PHE A 37 6.19 4.93 2.91
CA PHE A 37 5.38 3.91 3.55
C PHE A 37 5.86 3.66 4.97
N GLY A 38 4.92 3.51 5.89
CA GLY A 38 5.20 3.25 7.29
C GLY A 38 5.04 4.52 8.18
N PRO A 39 5.40 4.39 9.48
CA PRO A 39 5.79 3.11 10.08
C PRO A 39 4.61 2.14 10.14
N GLY A 40 4.91 0.84 9.99
CA GLY A 40 3.87 -0.17 10.14
C GLY A 40 4.20 -1.53 9.54
N ARG A 41 3.35 -2.51 9.88
CA ARG A 41 3.51 -3.88 9.42
C ARG A 41 3.36 -4.02 7.92
N SER A 42 4.38 -4.56 7.26
CA SER A 42 4.30 -5.01 5.88
C SER A 42 3.74 -6.43 5.80
N MET A 43 2.58 -6.60 5.19
CA MET A 43 1.93 -7.91 5.08
C MET A 43 2.74 -8.87 4.20
N GLY A 44 3.17 -8.42 3.02
CA GLY A 44 3.93 -9.24 2.09
C GLY A 44 5.28 -9.68 2.66
N HIS A 45 6.08 -8.76 3.18
CA HIS A 45 7.38 -9.08 3.80
C HIS A 45 7.23 -9.96 5.06
N THR A 46 6.15 -9.79 5.82
CA THR A 46 5.85 -10.68 6.95
C THR A 46 5.61 -12.11 6.48
N VAL A 47 4.83 -12.31 5.41
CA VAL A 47 4.59 -13.64 4.83
C VAL A 47 5.87 -14.24 4.26
N ALA A 48 6.67 -13.45 3.54
CA ALA A 48 7.95 -13.90 3.01
C ALA A 48 8.90 -14.35 4.13
N ALA A 49 9.05 -13.56 5.19
CA ALA A 49 9.90 -13.91 6.33
C ALA A 49 9.45 -15.22 7.02
N LYS A 50 8.15 -15.41 7.19
CA LYS A 50 7.58 -16.65 7.78
C LYS A 50 7.82 -17.90 6.92
N ALA A 51 8.04 -17.75 5.62
CA ALA A 51 8.30 -18.86 4.71
C ALA A 51 9.76 -19.32 4.71
N ILE A 52 10.66 -18.58 5.37
CA ILE A 52 12.09 -18.94 5.46
C ILE A 52 12.27 -20.12 6.42
N GLU A 53 13.04 -21.10 6.01
CA GLU A 53 13.39 -22.28 6.83
C GLU A 53 14.09 -21.86 8.13
N GLY A 54 13.61 -22.42 9.26
CA GLY A 54 14.08 -22.11 10.61
C GLY A 54 13.37 -20.93 11.28
N VAL A 55 12.43 -20.29 10.59
CA VAL A 55 11.57 -19.24 11.16
C VAL A 55 10.28 -19.86 11.68
N LYS A 56 10.06 -19.80 12.99
CA LYS A 56 8.82 -20.20 13.64
C LYS A 56 7.72 -19.15 13.45
N ASP A 57 8.07 -17.87 13.62
CA ASP A 57 7.18 -16.75 13.37
C ASP A 57 7.99 -15.49 13.07
N ALA A 58 7.41 -14.55 12.34
CA ALA A 58 8.06 -13.29 11.99
C ALA A 58 7.06 -12.16 11.80
N VAL A 59 7.53 -10.92 12.02
CA VAL A 59 6.84 -9.68 11.67
C VAL A 59 7.83 -8.72 11.03
N SER A 60 7.49 -8.20 9.84
CA SER A 60 8.28 -7.17 9.17
C SER A 60 7.61 -5.81 9.31
N ILE A 61 8.33 -4.86 9.86
CA ILE A 61 7.91 -3.46 10.01
C ILE A 61 8.63 -2.61 8.95
N THR A 62 7.85 -1.88 8.17
CA THR A 62 8.37 -0.86 7.25
C THR A 62 8.60 0.43 8.02
N ILE A 63 9.78 1.01 7.89
CA ILE A 63 10.16 2.29 8.50
C ILE A 63 10.54 3.25 7.37
N PRO A 64 9.84 4.38 7.21
CA PRO A 64 10.22 5.37 6.23
C PRO A 64 11.51 6.08 6.65
N ILE A 65 12.42 6.28 5.69
CA ILE A 65 13.67 7.03 5.88
C ILE A 65 13.74 8.26 4.98
N GLY A 66 12.60 8.63 4.38
CA GLY A 66 12.41 9.82 3.56
C GLY A 66 12.65 9.60 2.06
N GLU A 67 12.15 10.51 1.26
CA GLU A 67 12.29 10.51 -0.21
C GLU A 67 11.84 9.21 -0.90
N GLY A 68 10.81 8.56 -0.36
CA GLY A 68 10.29 7.29 -0.87
C GLY A 68 11.17 6.07 -0.55
N LYS A 69 12.15 6.23 0.33
CA LYS A 69 13.04 5.14 0.76
C LYS A 69 12.54 4.54 2.08
N HIS A 70 12.80 3.26 2.25
CA HIS A 70 12.34 2.49 3.40
C HIS A 70 13.47 1.64 3.97
N GLN A 71 13.39 1.38 5.27
CA GLN A 71 14.13 0.35 5.99
C GLN A 71 13.13 -0.69 6.48
N ARG A 72 13.59 -1.93 6.63
CA ARG A 72 12.78 -3.02 7.17
C ARG A 72 13.39 -3.54 8.46
N ASP A 73 12.61 -3.50 9.53
CA ASP A 73 12.94 -4.22 10.76
C ASP A 73 12.13 -5.52 10.77
N VAL A 74 12.84 -6.65 10.69
CA VAL A 74 12.25 -7.99 10.64
C VAL A 74 12.50 -8.66 11.98
N TYR A 75 11.46 -8.74 12.80
CA TYR A 75 11.47 -9.46 14.08
C TYR A 75 11.21 -10.93 13.82
N VAL A 76 12.08 -11.80 14.31
CA VAL A 76 12.08 -13.23 14.00
C VAL A 76 12.11 -14.07 15.26
N GLN A 77 11.12 -14.94 15.41
CA GLN A 77 11.14 -16.03 16.38
C GLN A 77 11.64 -17.29 15.67
N LEU A 78 12.68 -17.91 16.23
CA LEU A 78 13.29 -19.11 15.66
C LEU A 78 12.53 -20.37 16.02
N GLU A 79 12.63 -21.39 15.18
CA GLU A 79 12.31 -22.76 15.56
C GLU A 79 13.33 -23.29 16.56
N GLU A 80 12.95 -24.32 17.33
CA GLU A 80 13.81 -24.88 18.35
C GLU A 80 15.05 -25.56 17.72
N GLY A 81 16.23 -25.20 18.19
CA GLY A 81 17.49 -25.77 17.72
C GLY A 81 18.10 -25.09 16.47
N GLU A 82 17.45 -24.12 15.89
CA GLU A 82 17.98 -23.40 14.73
C GLU A 82 19.09 -22.40 15.10
N ASP A 83 20.07 -22.29 14.22
CA ASP A 83 21.16 -21.31 14.35
C ASP A 83 20.71 -19.93 13.84
N TRP A 84 20.74 -18.93 14.72
CA TRP A 84 20.38 -17.57 14.40
C TRP A 84 21.14 -16.99 13.19
N GLN A 85 22.45 -17.23 13.10
CA GLN A 85 23.26 -16.64 12.03
C GLN A 85 22.86 -17.23 10.67
N MET A 86 22.54 -18.52 10.64
CA MET A 86 22.08 -19.19 9.44
C MET A 86 20.71 -18.65 8.99
N VAL A 87 19.74 -18.55 9.89
CA VAL A 87 18.41 -18.02 9.58
C VAL A 87 18.49 -16.56 9.15
N ARG A 88 19.24 -15.73 9.87
CA ARG A 88 19.50 -14.32 9.49
C ARG A 88 20.05 -14.22 8.08
N GLN A 89 21.02 -15.05 7.71
CA GLN A 89 21.63 -15.01 6.39
C GLN A 89 20.65 -15.45 5.29
N ARG A 90 19.79 -16.45 5.55
CA ARG A 90 18.71 -16.85 4.62
C ARG A 90 17.76 -15.69 4.35
N ILE A 91 17.34 -14.95 5.37
CA ILE A 91 16.44 -13.78 5.23
C ILE A 91 17.11 -12.68 4.41
N ILE A 92 18.37 -12.31 4.71
CA ILE A 92 19.08 -11.24 4.01
C ILE A 92 19.30 -11.59 2.53
N ASN A 93 19.47 -12.85 2.21
CA ASN A 93 19.74 -13.32 0.83
C ASN A 93 18.46 -13.61 0.04
N ASP A 94 17.29 -13.54 0.65
CA ASP A 94 16.03 -13.76 -0.04
C ASP A 94 15.70 -12.58 -0.96
N ASP A 95 15.31 -12.84 -2.19
CA ASP A 95 15.03 -11.86 -3.23
C ASP A 95 13.97 -10.83 -2.81
N TYR A 96 13.06 -11.21 -1.91
CA TYR A 96 12.01 -10.34 -1.43
C TYR A 96 12.54 -9.19 -0.55
N PHE A 97 13.72 -9.37 0.05
CA PHE A 97 14.37 -8.39 0.91
C PHE A 97 15.55 -7.66 0.26
N ALA A 98 15.90 -8.00 -0.97
CA ALA A 98 17.11 -7.53 -1.65
C ALA A 98 17.12 -6.01 -1.96
N HIS A 99 15.98 -5.33 -1.91
CA HIS A 99 15.85 -3.96 -2.41
C HIS A 99 15.87 -2.86 -1.35
N ASP A 100 15.64 -3.22 -0.08
CA ASP A 100 15.61 -2.25 1.03
C ASP A 100 16.68 -2.59 2.08
N PRO A 101 17.23 -1.59 2.81
CA PRO A 101 17.99 -1.85 4.02
C PRO A 101 17.17 -2.67 5.01
N ILE A 102 17.77 -3.74 5.54
CA ILE A 102 17.08 -4.69 6.43
C ILE A 102 17.85 -4.86 7.75
N ASN A 103 17.13 -4.76 8.87
CA ASN A 103 17.58 -5.21 10.18
C ASN A 103 16.81 -6.49 10.54
N VAL A 104 17.53 -7.59 10.75
CA VAL A 104 16.92 -8.84 11.21
C VAL A 104 17.20 -8.99 12.70
N ILE A 105 16.16 -9.10 13.52
CA ILE A 105 16.19 -8.98 14.98
C ILE A 105 15.58 -10.24 15.59
N PRO A 106 16.37 -11.05 16.34
CA PRO A 106 15.82 -12.22 17.02
C PRO A 106 14.97 -11.80 18.21
N VAL A 107 13.84 -12.46 18.40
CA VAL A 107 12.91 -12.22 19.50
C VAL A 107 12.34 -13.53 20.05
N ASP A 108 11.99 -13.56 21.33
CA ASP A 108 11.31 -14.70 21.93
C ASP A 108 9.84 -14.81 21.47
N SER A 109 9.23 -13.68 21.13
CA SER A 109 7.86 -13.60 20.61
C SER A 109 7.69 -12.38 19.70
N VAL A 110 7.01 -12.57 18.59
CA VAL A 110 6.66 -11.48 17.66
C VAL A 110 5.40 -10.71 18.07
N GLN A 111 4.62 -11.21 19.01
CA GLN A 111 3.33 -10.61 19.40
C GLN A 111 3.39 -9.11 19.77
N PRO A 112 4.41 -8.60 20.48
CA PRO A 112 4.49 -7.18 20.77
C PRO A 112 4.65 -6.28 19.54
N PHE A 113 5.13 -6.85 18.43
CA PHE A 113 5.39 -6.15 17.15
C PHE A 113 4.30 -6.39 16.11
N ASP A 114 3.39 -7.35 16.37
CA ASP A 114 2.31 -7.72 15.45
C ASP A 114 1.15 -6.72 15.52
N THR A 115 1.38 -5.54 14.98
CA THR A 115 0.38 -4.49 14.85
C THR A 115 -0.28 -4.52 13.47
N HIS A 116 -1.50 -4.02 13.38
CA HIS A 116 -2.19 -3.85 12.08
C HIS A 116 -2.10 -2.42 11.56
N GLY A 117 -1.45 -1.53 12.29
CA GLY A 117 -1.24 -0.14 11.92
C GLY A 117 -0.25 0.01 10.77
N HIS A 118 -0.52 0.96 9.90
CA HIS A 118 0.40 1.37 8.83
C HIS A 118 0.24 2.86 8.54
N GLY A 119 1.36 3.55 8.29
CA GLY A 119 1.37 4.93 7.84
C GLY A 119 1.68 5.03 6.35
N VAL A 120 1.22 6.10 5.73
CA VAL A 120 1.61 6.51 4.37
C VAL A 120 1.67 8.02 4.31
N LEU A 121 2.73 8.56 3.73
CA LEU A 121 2.86 9.96 3.39
C LEU A 121 3.20 10.09 1.90
N ILE A 122 2.30 10.64 1.11
CA ILE A 122 2.52 10.98 -0.29
C ILE A 122 2.78 12.47 -0.37
N GLN A 123 3.93 12.86 -0.90
CA GLN A 123 4.31 14.26 -1.08
C GLN A 123 4.64 14.50 -2.55
N ARG A 124 4.12 15.60 -3.10
CA ARG A 124 4.48 16.06 -4.42
C ARG A 124 4.93 17.51 -4.38
N GLN A 125 6.08 17.76 -4.96
CA GLN A 125 6.63 19.10 -5.19
C GLN A 125 6.62 19.34 -6.69
N GLY A 126 6.05 20.44 -7.13
CA GLY A 126 5.90 20.65 -8.56
C GLY A 126 5.58 22.06 -8.99
N VAL A 127 5.23 22.17 -10.26
CA VAL A 127 4.91 23.40 -10.95
C VAL A 127 3.47 23.34 -11.43
N ALA A 128 2.71 24.40 -11.18
CA ALA A 128 1.37 24.59 -11.72
C ALA A 128 1.32 25.92 -12.51
N SER A 129 0.91 25.85 -13.77
CA SER A 129 0.81 27.02 -14.66
C SER A 129 2.11 27.88 -14.73
N GLY A 130 3.25 27.21 -14.73
CA GLY A 130 4.58 27.86 -14.74
C GLY A 130 5.05 28.42 -13.40
N ILE A 131 4.25 28.30 -12.33
CA ILE A 131 4.63 28.75 -10.99
C ILE A 131 5.16 27.57 -10.20
N SER A 132 6.43 27.64 -9.80
CA SER A 132 7.10 26.62 -8.98
C SER A 132 6.68 26.68 -7.51
N ASN A 133 7.22 25.75 -6.72
CA ASN A 133 7.01 25.63 -5.26
C ASN A 133 5.59 25.22 -4.83
N GLN A 134 4.84 24.56 -5.71
CA GLN A 134 3.59 23.92 -5.28
C GLN A 134 3.93 22.67 -4.46
N GLN A 135 3.36 22.56 -3.27
CA GLN A 135 3.54 21.42 -2.38
C GLN A 135 2.17 20.81 -2.07
N LEU A 136 2.03 19.53 -2.44
CA LEU A 136 0.83 18.75 -2.16
C LEU A 136 1.22 17.62 -1.22
N SER A 137 0.38 17.34 -0.24
CA SER A 137 0.62 16.29 0.74
C SER A 137 -0.68 15.53 1.02
N PHE A 138 -0.57 14.22 1.10
CA PHE A 138 -1.63 13.33 1.55
C PHE A 138 -1.06 12.35 2.56
N SER A 139 -1.70 12.20 3.70
CA SER A 139 -1.25 11.34 4.79
C SER A 139 -2.36 10.42 5.26
N MET A 140 -2.01 9.18 5.54
CA MET A 140 -2.89 8.19 6.14
C MET A 140 -2.24 7.54 7.36
N THR A 141 -3.07 7.25 8.37
CA THR A 141 -2.77 6.27 9.42
C THR A 141 -3.92 5.28 9.45
N ILE A 142 -3.64 4.04 9.17
CA ILE A 142 -4.65 3.02 8.84
C ILE A 142 -4.46 1.73 9.64
N ASN A 143 -5.55 0.98 9.79
CA ASN A 143 -5.48 -0.46 10.01
C ASN A 143 -5.42 -1.12 8.63
N ASN A 144 -4.28 -1.70 8.27
CA ASN A 144 -3.99 -2.18 6.92
C ASN A 144 -5.03 -3.19 6.40
N PRO A 145 -5.32 -4.32 7.09
CA PRO A 145 -6.31 -5.27 6.59
C PRO A 145 -7.73 -4.68 6.50
N ALA A 146 -8.14 -3.84 7.44
CA ALA A 146 -9.48 -3.25 7.44
C ALA A 146 -9.68 -2.28 6.27
N LEU A 147 -8.70 -1.40 6.01
CA LEU A 147 -8.79 -0.47 4.88
C LEU A 147 -8.75 -1.22 3.55
N THR A 148 -7.87 -2.22 3.40
CA THR A 148 -7.81 -3.06 2.19
C THR A 148 -9.15 -3.70 1.89
N ALA A 149 -9.79 -4.33 2.89
CA ALA A 149 -11.10 -4.93 2.73
C ALA A 149 -12.17 -3.90 2.31
N GLN A 150 -12.15 -2.71 2.90
CA GLN A 150 -13.10 -1.64 2.56
C GLN A 150 -12.89 -1.12 1.13
N VAL A 151 -11.65 -0.98 0.68
CA VAL A 151 -11.34 -0.60 -0.71
C VAL A 151 -11.79 -1.68 -1.69
N MET A 152 -11.61 -2.96 -1.37
CA MET A 152 -12.15 -4.06 -2.19
C MET A 152 -13.67 -3.99 -2.34
N VAL A 153 -14.41 -3.68 -1.27
CA VAL A 153 -15.86 -3.45 -1.33
C VAL A 153 -16.21 -2.25 -2.20
N ALA A 154 -15.45 -1.16 -2.12
CA ALA A 154 -15.64 0.01 -2.97
C ALA A 154 -15.38 -0.33 -4.46
N CYS A 155 -14.34 -1.09 -4.75
CA CYS A 155 -14.05 -1.60 -6.11
C CYS A 155 -15.15 -2.53 -6.63
N ALA A 156 -15.68 -3.42 -5.80
CA ALA A 156 -16.81 -4.27 -6.17
C ALA A 156 -18.04 -3.44 -6.57
N ARG A 157 -18.35 -2.38 -5.80
CA ARG A 157 -19.42 -1.43 -6.13
C ARG A 157 -19.16 -0.74 -7.47
N ALA A 158 -17.94 -0.25 -7.69
CA ALA A 158 -17.54 0.36 -8.96
C ALA A 158 -17.71 -0.62 -10.13
N ALA A 159 -17.27 -1.87 -9.99
CA ALA A 159 -17.42 -2.89 -11.02
C ALA A 159 -18.88 -3.15 -11.42
N VAL A 160 -19.80 -3.16 -10.45
CA VAL A 160 -21.25 -3.29 -10.69
C VAL A 160 -21.77 -2.10 -11.49
N ARG A 161 -21.40 -0.86 -11.12
CA ARG A 161 -21.81 0.36 -11.83
C ARG A 161 -21.25 0.43 -13.24
N MET A 162 -19.98 0.06 -13.42
CA MET A 162 -19.35 -0.03 -14.75
C MET A 162 -20.06 -1.04 -15.64
N LYS A 163 -20.39 -2.22 -15.09
CA LYS A 163 -21.13 -3.23 -15.83
C LYS A 163 -22.52 -2.74 -16.24
N ALA A 164 -23.23 -2.04 -15.36
CA ALA A 164 -24.52 -1.42 -15.67
C ALA A 164 -24.43 -0.37 -16.79
N SER A 165 -23.28 0.33 -16.86
CA SER A 165 -22.96 1.29 -17.93
C SER A 165 -22.29 0.65 -19.15
N GLN A 166 -22.32 -0.69 -19.28
CA GLN A 166 -21.75 -1.47 -20.39
C GLN A 166 -20.24 -1.25 -20.61
N GLN A 167 -19.51 -0.87 -19.59
CA GLN A 167 -18.06 -0.75 -19.60
C GLN A 167 -17.46 -2.11 -19.19
N TYR A 168 -16.80 -2.79 -20.12
CA TYR A 168 -16.24 -4.13 -19.89
C TYR A 168 -14.72 -4.11 -20.14
N GLY A 169 -13.98 -4.91 -19.38
CA GLY A 169 -12.55 -5.05 -19.52
C GLY A 169 -11.80 -5.08 -18.18
N ALA A 170 -10.49 -4.87 -18.26
CA ALA A 170 -9.61 -4.76 -17.10
C ALA A 170 -9.26 -3.27 -16.86
N PHE A 171 -9.41 -2.83 -15.62
CA PHE A 171 -9.24 -1.44 -15.21
C PHE A 171 -8.37 -1.35 -13.96
N THR A 172 -7.74 -0.21 -13.76
CA THR A 172 -7.17 0.21 -12.48
C THR A 172 -8.04 1.30 -11.87
N THR A 173 -7.83 1.65 -10.62
CA THR A 173 -8.60 2.69 -9.93
C THR A 173 -8.55 4.05 -10.64
N ILE A 174 -7.45 4.40 -11.31
CA ILE A 174 -7.32 5.67 -12.04
C ILE A 174 -8.17 5.76 -13.31
N HIS A 175 -8.68 4.64 -13.84
CA HIS A 175 -9.59 4.63 -14.98
C HIS A 175 -11.06 4.87 -14.59
N ILE A 176 -11.36 4.79 -13.30
CA ILE A 176 -12.72 4.71 -12.79
C ILE A 176 -13.12 6.06 -12.18
N PRO A 177 -14.26 6.65 -12.59
CA PRO A 177 -14.75 7.85 -11.95
C PRO A 177 -14.90 7.66 -10.43
N PRO A 178 -14.37 8.58 -9.59
CA PRO A 178 -14.42 8.45 -8.13
C PRO A 178 -15.82 8.19 -7.58
N ILE A 179 -16.85 8.75 -8.20
CA ILE A 179 -18.25 8.56 -7.81
C ILE A 179 -18.71 7.09 -7.82
N TYR A 180 -18.05 6.24 -8.64
CA TYR A 180 -18.42 4.82 -8.72
C TYR A 180 -17.98 4.03 -7.48
N PHE A 181 -16.99 4.51 -6.75
CA PHE A 181 -16.55 3.89 -5.49
C PHE A 181 -17.45 4.25 -4.29
N LEU A 182 -18.19 5.37 -4.36
CA LEU A 182 -18.91 5.91 -3.21
C LEU A 182 -20.12 5.06 -2.80
N PRO A 183 -20.41 4.93 -1.49
CA PRO A 183 -21.64 4.30 -1.00
C PRO A 183 -22.88 5.23 -1.06
N LEU A 184 -22.84 6.22 -1.94
CA LEU A 184 -23.84 7.26 -2.15
C LEU A 184 -24.37 7.18 -3.58
N ASP A 185 -25.59 7.66 -3.82
CA ASP A 185 -26.03 7.98 -5.16
C ASP A 185 -25.39 9.30 -5.66
N GLU A 186 -25.57 9.61 -6.94
CA GLU A 186 -24.93 10.76 -7.56
C GLU A 186 -25.38 12.09 -6.96
N GLU A 187 -26.68 12.26 -6.69
CA GLU A 187 -27.23 13.48 -6.12
C GLU A 187 -26.69 13.73 -4.70
N GLN A 188 -26.68 12.67 -3.88
CA GLN A 188 -26.10 12.73 -2.53
C GLN A 188 -24.62 13.05 -2.55
N ALA A 189 -23.87 12.43 -3.46
CA ALA A 189 -22.43 12.66 -3.58
C ALA A 189 -22.12 14.13 -3.95
N ILE A 190 -22.83 14.68 -4.93
CA ILE A 190 -22.65 16.09 -5.33
C ILE A 190 -22.99 17.02 -4.17
N LYS A 191 -24.12 16.83 -3.51
CA LYS A 191 -24.54 17.68 -2.38
C LYS A 191 -23.57 17.66 -1.20
N THR A 192 -22.82 16.56 -1.04
CA THR A 192 -21.95 16.35 0.13
C THR A 192 -20.53 16.76 -0.12
N LEU A 193 -20.04 16.60 -1.36
CA LEU A 193 -18.62 16.70 -1.69
C LEU A 193 -18.28 17.91 -2.58
N VAL A 194 -19.29 18.55 -3.19
CA VAL A 194 -19.17 19.72 -4.04
C VAL A 194 -19.99 20.88 -3.46
#